data_b23af8e0fb001835f0fb85aeb74df0a5
#
_entry.id   b23af8e0fb001835f0fb85aeb74df0a5
#
_cell.length_a   1.000
_cell.length_b   1.000
_cell.length_c   1.000
_cell.angle_alpha   90.00
_cell.angle_beta   90.00
_cell.angle_gamma   90.00
#
_symmetry.space_group_name_H-M   'P 1'
#
loop_
_entity.id
_entity.type
_entity.pdbx_description
1 polymer ?
#
loop_
_entity_poly.entity_id
_entity_poly.type
_entity_poly.pdbx_seq_one_letter_code
_entity_poly.pdbx_strand_id
1 'polypeptide(L)'
;MSIIKKILNILIIINFFLIVPAQSQEIKKIGKFKDWETMILIEGLEKTCFAQSKPVLQAPKKNIREARLFVTFRPNDKISDEISITSGYEFNKQNSIIASSGKKKYKF
;
A
#
# COMPACT_ATOMS: atom_id res chain seq x y z
N MET A 1 -24.57 -12.15 -46.88
CA MET A 1 -23.24 -11.48 -47.01
C MET A 1 -23.20 -10.14 -46.28
N SER A 2 -24.16 -9.23 -46.40
CA SER A 2 -24.11 -7.95 -45.68
C SER A 2 -24.27 -8.09 -44.15
N ILE A 3 -24.98 -9.09 -43.64
CA ILE A 3 -25.15 -9.37 -42.22
C ILE A 3 -23.86 -9.84 -41.56
N ILE A 4 -23.10 -10.70 -42.25
CA ILE A 4 -21.82 -11.22 -41.77
C ILE A 4 -20.79 -10.09 -41.69
N LYS A 5 -20.76 -9.18 -42.66
CA LYS A 5 -19.88 -8.00 -42.61
C LYS A 5 -20.26 -7.03 -41.47
N LYS A 6 -21.55 -6.86 -41.20
CA LYS A 6 -22.02 -6.04 -40.07
C LYS A 6 -21.68 -6.67 -38.72
N ILE A 7 -21.84 -7.99 -38.60
CA ILE A 7 -21.47 -8.72 -37.37
C ILE A 7 -19.95 -8.66 -37.14
N LEU A 8 -19.17 -8.83 -38.22
CA LEU A 8 -17.72 -8.76 -38.14
C LEU A 8 -17.24 -7.36 -37.74
N ASN A 9 -17.84 -6.31 -38.26
CA ASN A 9 -17.53 -4.93 -37.88
C ASN A 9 -17.89 -4.66 -36.40
N ILE A 10 -19.04 -5.13 -35.94
CA ILE A 10 -19.47 -4.97 -34.55
C ILE A 10 -18.49 -5.71 -33.61
N LEU A 11 -18.05 -6.92 -34.01
CA LEU A 11 -17.08 -7.68 -33.23
C LEU A 11 -15.73 -6.96 -33.11
N ILE A 12 -15.28 -6.29 -34.16
CA ILE A 12 -14.04 -5.52 -34.17
C ILE A 12 -14.17 -4.28 -33.27
N ILE A 13 -15.32 -3.60 -33.32
CA ILE A 13 -15.56 -2.42 -32.48
C ILE A 13 -15.61 -2.80 -31.00
N ILE A 14 -16.24 -3.92 -30.64
CA ILE A 14 -16.30 -4.41 -29.26
C ILE A 14 -14.91 -4.74 -28.72
N ASN A 15 -14.02 -5.30 -29.55
CA ASN A 15 -12.65 -5.57 -29.12
C ASN A 15 -11.81 -4.31 -28.87
N PHE A 16 -12.13 -3.21 -29.54
CA PHE A 16 -11.40 -1.94 -29.35
C PHE A 16 -11.73 -1.25 -28.02
N PHE A 17 -12.92 -1.52 -27.43
CA PHE A 17 -13.33 -0.97 -26.15
C PHE A 17 -12.80 -1.71 -24.93
N LEU A 18 -12.18 -2.88 -25.10
CA LEU A 18 -11.68 -3.71 -24.01
C LEU A 18 -10.21 -3.46 -23.65
N ILE A 19 -9.56 -2.50 -24.30
CA ILE A 19 -8.21 -2.08 -23.94
C ILE A 19 -8.31 -1.11 -22.77
N VAL A 20 -8.54 -1.65 -21.58
CA VAL A 20 -8.36 -0.88 -20.35
C VAL A 20 -6.85 -0.81 -20.11
N PRO A 21 -6.25 0.39 -20.04
CA PRO A 21 -4.84 0.48 -19.68
C PRO A 21 -4.69 -0.07 -18.26
N ALA A 22 -3.99 -1.19 -18.13
CA ALA A 22 -3.60 -1.71 -16.84
C ALA A 22 -2.59 -0.73 -16.23
N GLN A 23 -3.02 0.03 -15.22
CA GLN A 23 -2.09 0.83 -14.44
C GLN A 23 -1.25 -0.13 -13.60
N SER A 24 0.03 -0.24 -13.94
CA SER A 24 0.96 -1.03 -13.16
C SER A 24 1.41 -0.24 -11.93
N GLN A 25 1.29 -0.86 -10.75
CA GLN A 25 1.94 -0.38 -9.55
C GLN A 25 3.37 -0.90 -9.52
N GLU A 26 4.32 -0.03 -9.22
CA GLU A 26 5.73 -0.39 -9.07
C GLU A 26 6.21 0.03 -7.69
N ILE A 27 6.81 -0.90 -6.95
CA ILE A 27 7.45 -0.63 -5.67
C ILE A 27 8.96 -0.71 -5.88
N LYS A 28 9.65 0.39 -5.62
CA LYS A 28 11.11 0.46 -5.65
C LYS A 28 11.66 0.54 -4.24
N LYS A 29 12.55 -0.37 -3.89
CA LYS A 29 13.33 -0.32 -2.66
C LYS A 29 14.48 0.68 -2.86
N ILE A 30 14.51 1.73 -2.04
CA ILE A 30 15.51 2.79 -2.12
C ILE A 30 16.72 2.46 -1.25
N GLY A 31 16.50 1.98 -0.04
CA GLY A 31 17.57 1.63 0.86
C GLY A 31 17.09 1.04 2.17
N LYS A 32 18.06 0.56 2.92
CA LYS A 32 17.88 0.05 4.28
C LYS A 32 18.81 0.79 5.22
N PHE A 33 18.27 1.28 6.31
CA PHE A 33 19.01 1.98 7.33
C PHE A 33 18.62 1.45 8.72
N LYS A 34 19.50 0.66 9.33
CA LYS A 34 19.23 -0.07 10.57
C LYS A 34 17.94 -0.91 10.44
N ASP A 35 16.94 -0.66 11.27
CA ASP A 35 15.67 -1.38 11.30
C ASP A 35 14.61 -0.82 10.34
N TRP A 36 14.98 0.18 9.53
CA TRP A 36 14.09 0.83 8.58
C TRP A 36 14.44 0.51 7.14
N GLU A 37 13.44 0.28 6.34
CA GLU A 37 13.54 0.19 4.88
C GLU A 37 12.73 1.31 4.23
N THR A 38 13.34 1.99 3.26
CA THR A 38 12.68 3.06 2.52
C THR A 38 12.29 2.58 1.12
N MET A 39 11.08 2.91 0.72
CA MET A 39 10.50 2.50 -0.55
C MET A 39 9.74 3.64 -1.22
N ILE A 40 9.64 3.55 -2.53
CA ILE A 40 8.77 4.42 -3.34
C ILE A 40 7.75 3.53 -4.05
N LEU A 41 6.49 3.84 -3.85
CA LEU A 41 5.39 3.29 -4.62
C LEU A 41 5.06 4.25 -5.77
N ILE A 42 5.09 3.75 -6.99
CA ILE A 42 4.74 4.52 -8.19
C ILE A 42 3.44 3.95 -8.74
N GLU A 43 2.43 4.81 -8.83
CA GLU A 43 1.13 4.50 -9.42
C GLU A 43 0.83 5.54 -10.51
N GLY A 44 1.12 5.20 -11.76
CA GLY A 44 1.01 6.16 -12.86
C GLY A 44 1.95 7.36 -12.65
N LEU A 45 1.39 8.55 -12.49
CA LEU A 45 2.13 9.79 -12.22
C LEU A 45 2.29 10.09 -10.72
N GLU A 46 1.62 9.34 -9.87
CA GLU A 46 1.66 9.53 -8.42
C GLU A 46 2.81 8.76 -7.79
N LYS A 47 3.46 9.40 -6.85
CA LYS A 47 4.54 8.81 -6.06
C LYS A 47 4.21 8.90 -4.58
N THR A 48 4.32 7.78 -3.90
CA THR A 48 4.22 7.70 -2.45
C THR A 48 5.54 7.18 -1.89
N CYS A 49 6.16 7.95 -1.02
CA CYS A 49 7.37 7.55 -0.33
C CYS A 49 7.02 7.04 1.05
N PHE A 50 7.56 5.92 1.46
CA PHE A 50 7.34 5.40 2.80
C PHE A 50 8.56 4.70 3.35
N ALA A 51 8.70 4.75 4.65
CA ALA A 51 9.62 3.95 5.41
C ALA A 51 8.84 2.93 6.23
N GLN A 52 9.31 1.72 6.29
CA GLN A 52 8.73 0.66 7.12
C GLN A 52 9.75 0.08 8.08
N SER A 53 9.28 -0.32 9.24
CA SER A 53 10.07 -1.04 10.23
C SER A 53 9.32 -2.26 10.72
N LYS A 54 10.05 -3.37 10.88
CA LYS A 54 9.56 -4.59 11.51
C LYS A 54 9.82 -4.54 13.01
N PRO A 55 8.98 -5.18 13.84
CA PRO A 55 9.26 -5.27 15.28
C PRO A 55 10.59 -5.96 15.54
N VAL A 56 11.38 -5.41 16.44
CA VAL A 56 12.61 -6.02 16.94
C VAL A 56 12.28 -7.06 18.00
N LEU A 57 11.23 -6.81 18.78
CA LEU A 57 10.71 -7.72 19.80
C LEU A 57 9.20 -7.88 19.64
N GLN A 58 8.73 -9.10 19.79
CA GLN A 58 7.31 -9.44 19.77
C GLN A 58 6.94 -10.31 20.96
N ALA A 59 5.75 -10.07 21.50
CA ALA A 59 5.15 -10.90 22.55
C ALA A 59 3.69 -11.24 22.17
N PRO A 60 3.21 -12.46 22.41
CA PRO A 60 3.97 -13.64 22.87
C PRO A 60 4.88 -14.21 21.79
N LYS A 61 6.00 -14.80 22.18
CA LYS A 61 7.02 -15.34 21.25
C LYS A 61 6.50 -16.49 20.37
N LYS A 62 5.46 -17.18 20.80
CA LYS A 62 4.88 -18.33 20.08
C LYS A 62 4.14 -17.95 18.79
N ASN A 63 3.66 -16.71 18.68
CA ASN A 63 2.88 -16.23 17.55
C ASN A 63 3.64 -15.12 16.82
N ILE A 64 4.42 -15.49 15.82
CA ILE A 64 5.09 -14.53 14.94
C ILE A 64 4.01 -13.86 14.08
N ARG A 65 3.93 -12.53 14.17
CA ARG A 65 2.97 -11.72 13.41
C ARG A 65 3.71 -10.84 12.42
N GLU A 66 3.06 -10.62 11.29
CA GLU A 66 3.54 -9.70 10.25
C GLU A 66 3.21 -8.24 10.59
N ALA A 67 3.67 -7.77 11.74
CA ALA A 67 3.48 -6.38 12.15
C ALA A 67 4.45 -5.45 11.42
N ARG A 68 3.99 -4.25 11.11
CA ARG A 68 4.78 -3.19 10.47
C ARG A 68 4.39 -1.82 11.01
N LEU A 69 5.38 -0.96 11.15
CA LEU A 69 5.20 0.47 11.37
C LEU A 69 5.60 1.19 10.10
N PHE A 70 4.76 2.13 9.63
CA PHE A 70 5.02 2.93 8.45
C PHE A 70 5.05 4.41 8.78
N VAL A 71 5.94 5.12 8.11
CA VAL A 71 5.90 6.58 7.99
C VAL A 71 5.80 6.90 6.51
N THR A 72 4.72 7.55 6.11
CA THR A 72 4.34 7.73 4.72
C THR A 72 4.26 9.21 4.35
N PHE A 73 4.75 9.53 3.16
CA PHE A 73 4.72 10.85 2.54
C PHE A 73 3.99 10.73 1.21
N ARG A 74 2.89 11.48 1.06
CA ARG A 74 2.08 11.53 -0.16
C ARG A 74 2.05 12.94 -0.71
N PRO A 75 3.04 13.36 -1.51
CA PRO A 75 3.14 14.73 -1.99
C PRO A 75 1.90 15.18 -2.77
N ASN A 76 1.32 14.29 -3.58
CA ASN A 76 0.14 14.58 -4.38
C ASN A 76 -1.09 14.92 -3.51
N ASP A 77 -1.20 14.32 -2.33
CA ASP A 77 -2.29 14.56 -1.39
C ASP A 77 -1.91 15.61 -0.32
N LYS A 78 -0.72 16.20 -0.41
CA LYS A 78 -0.14 17.13 0.59
C LYS A 78 -0.09 16.54 2.00
N ILE A 79 0.13 15.23 2.08
CA ILE A 79 0.28 14.50 3.34
C ILE A 79 1.77 14.28 3.60
N SER A 80 2.22 14.72 4.77
CA SER A 80 3.54 14.43 5.30
C SER A 80 3.40 13.77 6.67
N ASP A 81 4.35 12.90 7.00
CA ASP A 81 4.45 12.27 8.32
C ASP A 81 3.22 11.44 8.75
N GLU A 82 2.54 10.80 7.81
CA GLU A 82 1.46 9.87 8.13
C GLU A 82 2.03 8.62 8.78
N ILE A 83 1.65 8.37 10.01
CA ILE A 83 2.08 7.18 10.75
C ILE A 83 0.96 6.15 10.73
N SER A 84 1.27 4.94 10.27
CA SER A 84 0.33 3.83 10.25
C SER A 84 0.95 2.54 10.76
N ILE A 85 0.11 1.66 11.27
CA ILE A 85 0.51 0.39 11.86
C ILE A 85 -0.31 -0.73 11.27
N THR A 86 0.35 -1.81 10.86
CA THR A 86 -0.30 -3.09 10.61
C THR A 86 0.10 -4.07 11.72
N SER A 87 -0.85 -4.78 12.27
CA SER A 87 -0.60 -5.69 13.40
C SER A 87 -0.33 -7.13 12.98
N GLY A 88 -0.70 -7.48 11.74
CA GLY A 88 -0.70 -8.87 11.29
C GLY A 88 -1.88 -9.70 11.84
N TYR A 89 -2.86 -9.06 12.48
CA TYR A 89 -4.12 -9.66 12.92
C TYR A 89 -5.24 -8.60 12.88
N GLU A 90 -6.49 -9.04 12.90
CA GLU A 90 -7.62 -8.11 12.95
C GLU A 90 -7.69 -7.39 14.29
N PHE A 91 -7.86 -6.07 14.21
CA PHE A 91 -8.07 -5.26 15.41
C PHE A 91 -9.50 -5.40 15.93
N ASN A 92 -9.64 -5.45 17.24
CA ASN A 92 -10.93 -5.25 17.86
C ASN A 92 -11.36 -3.80 17.67
N LYS A 93 -12.47 -3.57 16.97
CA LYS A 93 -13.00 -2.23 16.67
C LYS A 93 -13.35 -1.41 17.91
N GLN A 94 -13.53 -2.06 19.06
CA GLN A 94 -13.89 -1.41 20.32
C GLN A 94 -12.66 -0.94 21.11
N ASN A 95 -11.48 -1.43 20.80
CA ASN A 95 -10.25 -1.12 21.51
C ASN A 95 -9.30 -0.33 20.63
N SER A 96 -8.72 0.71 21.18
CA SER A 96 -7.67 1.48 20.53
C SER A 96 -6.31 0.83 20.74
N ILE A 97 -5.44 1.02 19.77
CA ILE A 97 -4.02 0.66 19.91
C ILE A 97 -3.30 1.84 20.52
N ILE A 98 -2.48 1.58 21.51
CA ILE A 98 -1.65 2.59 22.16
C ILE A 98 -0.19 2.29 21.81
N ALA A 99 0.46 3.26 21.20
CA ALA A 99 1.90 3.27 21.06
C ALA A 99 2.52 4.21 22.08
N SER A 100 3.62 3.82 22.70
CA SER A 100 4.34 4.65 23.64
C SER A 100 5.80 4.84 23.20
N SER A 101 6.27 6.06 23.34
CA SER A 101 7.66 6.42 23.13
C SER A 101 8.13 7.27 24.31
N GLY A 102 8.96 6.66 25.16
CA GLY A 102 9.31 7.27 26.43
C GLY A 102 8.07 7.52 27.31
N LYS A 103 7.85 8.78 27.67
CA LYS A 103 6.67 9.20 28.46
C LYS A 103 5.45 9.55 27.62
N LYS A 104 5.60 9.63 26.29
CA LYS A 104 4.50 10.00 25.39
C LYS A 104 3.70 8.78 24.96
N LYS A 105 2.40 8.93 24.89
CA LYS A 105 1.46 7.92 24.41
C LYS A 105 0.69 8.44 23.20
N TYR A 106 0.55 7.61 22.21
CA TYR A 106 -0.18 7.89 20.97
C TYR A 106 -1.30 6.84 20.84
N LYS A 107 -2.46 7.30 20.47
CA LYS A 107 -3.65 6.46 20.28
C LYS A 107 -3.97 6.36 18.80
N PHE A 108 -4.16 5.14 18.32
CA PHE A 108 -4.52 4.83 16.94
C PHE A 108 -5.93 4.24 16.86
#